data_3d13da84578c74d957ae82a002d97351
#
_entry.id   3d13da84578c74d957ae82a002d97351
#
_cell.length_a   1.000
_cell.length_b   1.000
_cell.length_c   1.000
_cell.angle_alpha   90.00
_cell.angle_beta   90.00
_cell.angle_gamma   90.00
#
_symmetry.space_group_name_H-M   'P 1'
#
loop_
_entity.id
_entity.type
_entity.pdbx_description
1 polymer ?
#
loop_
_entity_poly.entity_id
_entity_poly.type
_entity_poly.pdbx_seq_one_letter_code
_entity_poly.pdbx_strand_id
1 'polypeptide(L)'
;MESPQIRVAMLCGNGRSSRILYNSLATLPGVHITRVIVENSPSALALLRGRVRKLGTARVAGQLLFMAYNRLLSRASAQRIQQLMKGYGISDAPFPTANLHQVDSINNPGTIGLLAAARPDAVIVNGTRIIAASILSAIACPVINTHMGITPRYRGVHGGYWALARGDRENCGVTVHLVDPGIDTGGVLYQDTIHPDSRDNFNTYPIHQLAKAIPLIMAALDDVRRQQIQVRPGVLPSMLWSHPTLFEYLGNRIRHGAK
;
A
#
# COMPACT_ATOMS: atom_id res chain seq x y z
N MET A 1 -26.20 -8.76 20.61
CA MET A 1 -24.85 -9.09 21.09
C MET A 1 -23.87 -8.34 20.20
N GLU A 2 -23.05 -7.46 20.77
CA GLU A 2 -21.97 -6.80 20.01
C GLU A 2 -21.00 -7.87 19.53
N SER A 3 -20.68 -7.83 18.24
CA SER A 3 -19.66 -8.72 17.66
C SER A 3 -18.33 -8.50 18.40
N PRO A 4 -17.59 -9.57 18.75
CA PRO A 4 -16.33 -9.43 19.46
C PRO A 4 -15.38 -8.53 18.67
N GLN A 5 -14.76 -7.59 19.39
CA GLN A 5 -13.85 -6.59 18.83
C GLN A 5 -12.56 -7.27 18.35
N ILE A 6 -12.13 -7.00 17.09
CA ILE A 6 -10.86 -7.47 16.56
C ILE A 6 -9.73 -6.46 16.88
N ARG A 7 -8.64 -6.97 17.47
CA ARG A 7 -7.46 -6.17 17.80
C ARG A 7 -6.51 -6.14 16.62
N VAL A 8 -6.19 -4.94 16.15
CA VAL A 8 -5.32 -4.73 14.98
C VAL A 8 -4.06 -3.98 15.39
N ALA A 9 -2.90 -4.45 14.99
CA ALA A 9 -1.69 -3.64 14.98
C ALA A 9 -1.38 -3.19 13.54
N MET A 10 -0.77 -2.01 13.38
CA MET A 10 -0.34 -1.51 12.08
C MET A 10 1.18 -1.41 12.02
N LEU A 11 1.79 -1.96 10.97
CA LEU A 11 3.18 -1.71 10.57
C LEU A 11 3.15 -0.82 9.32
N CYS A 12 3.60 0.42 9.41
CA CYS A 12 3.41 1.34 8.31
C CYS A 12 4.51 2.40 8.20
N GLY A 13 4.58 3.06 7.03
CA GLY A 13 5.29 4.30 6.86
C GLY A 13 4.43 5.50 7.25
N ASN A 14 5.03 6.69 7.38
CA ASN A 14 4.30 7.93 7.69
C ASN A 14 3.70 8.61 6.44
N GLY A 15 3.34 7.84 5.42
CA GLY A 15 2.76 8.35 4.17
C GLY A 15 1.26 8.62 4.27
N ARG A 16 0.73 9.36 3.28
CA ARG A 16 -0.72 9.63 3.17
C ARG A 16 -1.55 8.35 3.19
N SER A 17 -1.14 7.32 2.44
CA SER A 17 -1.86 6.05 2.37
C SER A 17 -2.04 5.39 3.73
N SER A 18 -0.98 5.37 4.53
CA SER A 18 -1.01 4.79 5.87
C SER A 18 -1.92 5.56 6.83
N ARG A 19 -1.90 6.91 6.73
CA ARG A 19 -2.80 7.74 7.54
C ARG A 19 -4.27 7.57 7.14
N ILE A 20 -4.56 7.53 5.83
CA ILE A 20 -5.92 7.25 5.35
C ILE A 20 -6.39 5.89 5.86
N LEU A 21 -5.55 4.87 5.74
CA LEU A 21 -5.90 3.53 6.20
C LEU A 21 -6.18 3.50 7.71
N TYR A 22 -5.29 4.11 8.50
CA TYR A 22 -5.47 4.22 9.95
C TYR A 22 -6.80 4.91 10.30
N ASN A 23 -7.02 6.12 9.76
CA ASN A 23 -8.22 6.90 10.07
C ASN A 23 -9.50 6.17 9.66
N SER A 24 -9.49 5.46 8.55
CA SER A 24 -10.62 4.66 8.10
C SER A 24 -10.85 3.45 9.03
N LEU A 25 -9.81 2.70 9.38
CA LEU A 25 -9.94 1.53 10.25
C LEU A 25 -10.35 1.92 11.68
N ALA A 26 -9.85 3.05 12.20
CA ALA A 26 -10.18 3.53 13.54
C ALA A 26 -11.66 3.93 13.71
N THR A 27 -12.37 4.20 12.62
CA THR A 27 -13.81 4.53 12.65
C THR A 27 -14.71 3.32 12.44
N LEU A 28 -14.14 2.14 12.15
CA LEU A 28 -14.92 0.94 11.87
C LEU A 28 -15.45 0.29 13.16
N PRO A 29 -16.76 -0.03 13.22
CA PRO A 29 -17.31 -0.77 14.34
C PRO A 29 -16.61 -2.13 14.50
N GLY A 30 -16.27 -2.48 15.73
CA GLY A 30 -15.65 -3.76 16.07
C GLY A 30 -14.16 -3.87 15.71
N VAL A 31 -13.50 -2.80 15.24
CA VAL A 31 -12.05 -2.74 15.04
C VAL A 31 -11.39 -1.92 16.15
N HIS A 32 -10.40 -2.49 16.82
CA HIS A 32 -9.59 -1.80 17.83
C HIS A 32 -8.13 -1.79 17.43
N ILE A 33 -7.59 -0.60 17.11
CA ILE A 33 -6.17 -0.44 16.78
C ILE A 33 -5.37 -0.37 18.08
N THR A 34 -4.71 -1.47 18.43
CA THR A 34 -3.94 -1.59 19.69
C THR A 34 -2.57 -0.93 19.59
N ARG A 35 -1.97 -0.87 18.39
CA ARG A 35 -0.62 -0.33 18.17
C ARG A 35 -0.43 0.15 16.75
N VAL A 36 0.27 1.29 16.60
CA VAL A 36 0.75 1.77 15.30
C VAL A 36 2.28 1.87 15.38
N ILE A 37 2.98 1.08 14.58
CA ILE A 37 4.44 1.08 14.50
C ILE A 37 4.81 1.74 13.17
N VAL A 38 5.36 2.93 13.25
CA VAL A 38 5.71 3.75 12.08
C VAL A 38 7.21 3.66 11.81
N GLU A 39 7.54 3.20 10.62
CA GLU A 39 8.91 3.09 10.17
C GLU A 39 9.44 4.42 9.62
N ASN A 40 10.63 4.80 10.04
CA ASN A 40 11.35 5.92 9.46
C ASN A 40 11.79 5.60 8.02
N SER A 41 11.60 6.55 7.12
CA SER A 41 12.07 6.39 5.74
C SER A 41 13.60 6.18 5.72
N PRO A 42 14.09 5.21 4.95
CA PRO A 42 15.52 5.06 4.72
C PRO A 42 16.12 6.33 4.14
N SER A 43 17.42 6.58 4.38
CA SER A 43 18.08 7.74 3.80
C SER A 43 18.00 7.74 2.28
N ALA A 44 17.79 8.93 1.67
CA ALA A 44 17.67 9.06 0.22
C ALA A 44 18.91 8.50 -0.51
N LEU A 45 20.10 8.64 0.09
CA LEU A 45 21.34 8.12 -0.47
C LEU A 45 21.38 6.58 -0.48
N ALA A 46 20.92 5.94 0.60
CA ALA A 46 20.84 4.46 0.66
C ALA A 46 19.85 3.91 -0.37
N LEU A 47 18.68 4.56 -0.51
CA LEU A 47 17.70 4.21 -1.54
C LEU A 47 18.25 4.38 -2.95
N LEU A 48 18.95 5.49 -3.21
CA LEU A 48 19.54 5.77 -4.52
C LEU A 48 20.60 4.73 -4.89
N ARG A 49 21.54 4.45 -3.98
CA ARG A 49 22.58 3.43 -4.19
C ARG A 49 21.98 2.04 -4.46
N GLY A 50 20.96 1.66 -3.70
CA GLY A 50 20.24 0.40 -3.89
C GLY A 50 19.56 0.30 -5.26
N ARG A 51 18.93 1.40 -5.73
CA ARG A 51 18.30 1.48 -7.06
C ARG A 51 19.34 1.40 -8.18
N VAL A 52 20.44 2.17 -8.08
CA VAL A 52 21.51 2.15 -9.09
C VAL A 52 22.09 0.75 -9.25
N ARG A 53 22.34 0.05 -8.13
CA ARG A 53 22.85 -1.32 -8.16
C ARG A 53 21.89 -2.31 -8.84
N LYS A 54 20.57 -2.13 -8.69
CA LYS A 54 19.55 -3.05 -9.24
C LYS A 54 19.12 -2.71 -10.67
N LEU A 55 19.07 -1.44 -11.03
CA LEU A 55 18.42 -0.97 -12.26
C LEU A 55 19.40 -0.29 -13.24
N GLY A 56 20.62 0.01 -12.79
CA GLY A 56 21.61 0.77 -13.57
C GLY A 56 21.39 2.29 -13.49
N THR A 57 22.44 3.04 -13.81
CA THR A 57 22.47 4.52 -13.68
C THR A 57 21.49 5.22 -14.62
N ALA A 58 21.44 4.81 -15.90
CA ALA A 58 20.57 5.45 -16.90
C ALA A 58 19.08 5.36 -16.53
N ARG A 59 18.61 4.17 -16.08
CA ARG A 59 17.23 4.00 -15.66
C ARG A 59 16.90 4.82 -14.41
N VAL A 60 17.83 4.85 -13.45
CA VAL A 60 17.67 5.65 -12.22
C VAL A 60 17.64 7.15 -12.53
N ALA A 61 18.49 7.64 -13.43
CA ALA A 61 18.44 9.03 -13.89
C ALA A 61 17.07 9.38 -14.51
N GLY A 62 16.53 8.52 -15.37
CA GLY A 62 15.17 8.68 -15.90
C GLY A 62 14.08 8.68 -14.85
N GLN A 63 14.21 7.86 -13.78
CA GLN A 63 13.29 7.86 -12.65
C GLN A 63 13.39 9.14 -11.82
N LEU A 64 14.59 9.68 -11.61
CA LEU A 64 14.79 10.96 -10.90
C LEU A 64 14.16 12.12 -11.67
N LEU A 65 14.30 12.15 -13.00
CA LEU A 65 13.62 13.12 -13.86
C LEU A 65 12.09 13.01 -13.73
N PHE A 66 11.56 11.78 -13.72
CA PHE A 66 10.14 11.57 -13.47
C PHE A 66 9.72 12.06 -12.08
N MET A 67 10.50 11.79 -11.04
CA MET A 67 10.19 12.25 -9.68
C MET A 67 10.14 13.79 -9.60
N ALA A 68 11.07 14.48 -10.28
CA ALA A 68 11.07 15.94 -10.37
C ALA A 68 9.80 16.45 -11.09
N TYR A 69 9.46 15.88 -12.24
CA TYR A 69 8.24 16.18 -12.98
C TYR A 69 6.98 15.88 -12.14
N ASN A 70 6.94 14.72 -11.49
CA ASN A 70 5.80 14.31 -10.66
C ASN A 70 5.59 15.23 -9.46
N ARG A 71 6.62 15.92 -8.97
CA ARG A 71 6.46 16.92 -7.91
C ARG A 71 5.58 18.09 -8.36
N LEU A 72 5.69 18.50 -9.64
CA LEU A 72 4.81 19.52 -10.22
C LEU A 72 3.41 18.96 -10.45
N LEU A 73 3.31 17.76 -11.03
CA LEU A 73 2.04 17.08 -11.25
C LEU A 73 1.27 16.87 -9.94
N SER A 74 1.96 16.52 -8.86
CA SER A 74 1.36 16.33 -7.53
C SER A 74 0.76 17.64 -6.98
N ARG A 75 1.42 18.78 -7.19
CA ARG A 75 0.87 20.09 -6.81
C ARG A 75 -0.40 20.42 -7.61
N ALA A 76 -0.35 20.20 -8.92
CA ALA A 76 -1.52 20.39 -9.79
C ALA A 76 -2.69 19.44 -9.44
N SER A 77 -2.39 18.27 -8.87
CA SER A 77 -3.40 17.29 -8.48
C SER A 77 -4.01 17.54 -7.09
N ALA A 78 -3.50 18.49 -6.31
CA ALA A 78 -3.87 18.67 -4.91
C ALA A 78 -5.39 18.91 -4.72
N GLN A 79 -5.99 19.75 -5.55
CA GLN A 79 -7.42 20.03 -5.49
C GLN A 79 -8.25 18.77 -5.82
N ARG A 80 -7.86 18.02 -6.86
CA ARG A 80 -8.55 16.78 -7.23
C ARG A 80 -8.45 15.72 -6.12
N ILE A 81 -7.28 15.57 -5.50
CA ILE A 81 -7.06 14.69 -4.37
C ILE A 81 -8.02 15.05 -3.22
N GLN A 82 -8.14 16.34 -2.87
CA GLN A 82 -9.05 16.79 -1.81
C GLN A 82 -10.52 16.50 -2.15
N GLN A 83 -10.92 16.73 -3.42
CA GLN A 83 -12.28 16.41 -3.89
C GLN A 83 -12.57 14.93 -3.76
N LEU A 84 -11.64 14.06 -4.17
CA LEU A 84 -11.79 12.62 -4.07
C LEU A 84 -11.84 12.17 -2.60
N MET A 85 -10.94 12.66 -1.76
CA MET A 85 -10.93 12.32 -0.33
C MET A 85 -12.25 12.72 0.34
N LYS A 86 -12.76 13.94 0.05
CA LYS A 86 -14.07 14.38 0.53
C LYS A 86 -15.20 13.50 -0.01
N GLY A 87 -15.18 13.18 -1.31
CA GLY A 87 -16.21 12.35 -1.95
C GLY A 87 -16.26 10.92 -1.40
N TYR A 88 -15.11 10.36 -1.02
CA TYR A 88 -15.02 9.04 -0.40
C TYR A 88 -15.17 9.06 1.14
N GLY A 89 -15.23 10.22 1.77
CA GLY A 89 -15.28 10.34 3.23
C GLY A 89 -14.01 9.84 3.93
N ILE A 90 -12.85 9.91 3.29
CA ILE A 90 -11.56 9.47 3.84
C ILE A 90 -10.68 10.65 4.25
N SER A 91 -9.85 10.44 5.28
CA SER A 91 -9.00 11.49 5.88
C SER A 91 -7.56 11.05 5.98
N ASP A 92 -6.60 11.95 5.65
CA ASP A 92 -5.16 11.76 5.87
C ASP A 92 -4.65 12.53 7.11
N ALA A 93 -5.51 12.75 8.09
CA ALA A 93 -5.12 13.35 9.36
C ALA A 93 -3.94 12.61 9.99
N PRO A 94 -3.03 13.32 10.70
CA PRO A 94 -1.91 12.68 11.39
C PRO A 94 -2.35 11.57 12.33
N PHE A 95 -1.48 10.59 12.54
CA PHE A 95 -1.72 9.58 13.57
C PHE A 95 -1.84 10.23 14.94
N PRO A 96 -2.77 9.78 15.80
CA PRO A 96 -2.77 10.20 17.19
C PRO A 96 -1.50 9.68 17.90
N THR A 97 -1.04 10.42 18.89
CA THR A 97 0.20 10.07 19.63
C THR A 97 0.01 8.85 20.55
N ALA A 98 -1.22 8.60 20.98
CA ALA A 98 -1.54 7.41 21.77
C ALA A 98 -1.31 6.14 20.94
N ASN A 99 -0.60 5.17 21.51
CA ASN A 99 -0.26 3.88 20.85
C ASN A 99 0.65 3.98 19.60
N LEU A 100 1.23 5.16 19.32
CA LEU A 100 2.17 5.38 18.23
C LEU A 100 3.61 5.10 18.68
N HIS A 101 4.31 4.24 17.95
CA HIS A 101 5.73 3.96 18.14
C HIS A 101 6.49 4.17 16.85
N GLN A 102 7.53 5.00 16.90
CA GLN A 102 8.44 5.20 15.77
C GLN A 102 9.62 4.25 15.88
N VAL A 103 10.00 3.62 14.77
CA VAL A 103 11.16 2.73 14.67
C VAL A 103 11.97 3.10 13.42
N ASP A 104 13.29 2.93 13.49
CA ASP A 104 14.14 3.16 12.32
C ASP A 104 13.95 2.11 11.24
N SER A 105 13.53 0.92 11.65
CA SER A 105 13.18 -0.17 10.74
C SER A 105 12.21 -1.12 11.43
N ILE A 106 11.17 -1.54 10.68
CA ILE A 106 10.28 -2.61 11.13
C ILE A 106 11.01 -3.94 11.29
N ASN A 107 12.17 -4.09 10.66
CA ASN A 107 13.02 -5.26 10.78
C ASN A 107 13.94 -5.23 12.04
N ASN A 108 13.76 -4.24 12.92
CA ASN A 108 14.42 -4.22 14.21
C ASN A 108 13.80 -5.28 15.14
N PRO A 109 14.58 -6.10 15.85
CA PRO A 109 14.07 -7.09 16.80
C PRO A 109 13.10 -6.51 17.84
N GLY A 110 13.26 -5.24 18.24
CA GLY A 110 12.34 -4.54 19.15
C GLY A 110 10.89 -4.47 18.63
N THR A 111 10.68 -4.55 17.31
CA THR A 111 9.34 -4.60 16.69
C THR A 111 8.55 -5.82 17.16
N ILE A 112 9.22 -6.96 17.37
CA ILE A 112 8.59 -8.19 17.87
C ILE A 112 8.01 -7.96 19.27
N GLY A 113 8.79 -7.33 20.16
CA GLY A 113 8.32 -7.00 21.52
C GLY A 113 7.11 -6.06 21.53
N LEU A 114 7.11 -5.05 20.63
CA LEU A 114 5.99 -4.12 20.47
C LEU A 114 4.72 -4.84 19.99
N LEU A 115 4.84 -5.78 19.05
CA LEU A 115 3.72 -6.58 18.55
C LEU A 115 3.23 -7.58 19.60
N ALA A 116 4.13 -8.25 20.29
CA ALA A 116 3.78 -9.19 21.35
C ALA A 116 3.01 -8.50 22.49
N ALA A 117 3.45 -7.28 22.89
CA ALA A 117 2.74 -6.49 23.89
C ALA A 117 1.34 -6.03 23.42
N ALA A 118 1.17 -5.76 22.13
CA ALA A 118 -0.11 -5.37 21.55
C ALA A 118 -1.10 -6.53 21.43
N ARG A 119 -0.63 -7.77 21.41
CA ARG A 119 -1.42 -9.01 21.24
C ARG A 119 -2.49 -8.88 20.14
N PRO A 120 -2.11 -8.53 18.90
CA PRO A 120 -3.07 -8.32 17.82
C PRO A 120 -3.67 -9.65 17.34
N ASP A 121 -4.90 -9.58 16.85
CA ASP A 121 -5.57 -10.67 16.13
C ASP A 121 -5.21 -10.63 14.63
N ALA A 122 -4.81 -9.46 14.14
CA ALA A 122 -4.26 -9.25 12.79
C ALA A 122 -3.26 -8.09 12.76
N VAL A 123 -2.27 -8.17 11.86
CA VAL A 123 -1.35 -7.07 11.57
C VAL A 123 -1.63 -6.53 10.18
N ILE A 124 -1.91 -5.23 10.07
CA ILE A 124 -2.08 -4.53 8.80
C ILE A 124 -0.77 -3.85 8.41
N VAL A 125 -0.32 -4.10 7.19
CA VAL A 125 0.92 -3.54 6.64
C VAL A 125 0.59 -2.53 5.54
N ASN A 126 1.25 -1.36 5.56
CA ASN A 126 1.13 -0.39 4.46
C ASN A 126 2.35 0.53 4.35
N GLY A 127 2.99 0.55 3.19
CA GLY A 127 4.05 1.51 2.88
C GLY A 127 5.35 1.33 3.67
N THR A 128 5.65 0.11 4.10
CA THR A 128 6.91 -0.28 4.75
C THR A 128 7.94 -0.76 3.72
N ARG A 129 9.18 -0.99 4.17
CA ARG A 129 10.12 -1.85 3.44
C ARG A 129 9.66 -3.31 3.50
N ILE A 130 10.30 -4.18 2.71
CA ILE A 130 10.08 -5.63 2.78
C ILE A 130 10.34 -6.11 4.21
N ILE A 131 9.38 -6.83 4.79
CA ILE A 131 9.48 -7.38 6.13
C ILE A 131 10.39 -8.61 6.10
N ALA A 132 11.38 -8.66 6.97
CA ALA A 132 12.30 -9.79 7.06
C ALA A 132 11.57 -11.06 7.53
N ALA A 133 11.99 -12.21 7.02
CA ALA A 133 11.42 -13.50 7.39
C ALA A 133 11.46 -13.75 8.92
N SER A 134 12.51 -13.28 9.60
CA SER A 134 12.64 -13.38 11.06
C SER A 134 11.56 -12.58 11.83
N ILE A 135 11.09 -11.47 11.27
CA ILE A 135 9.99 -10.71 11.87
C ILE A 135 8.66 -11.40 11.55
N LEU A 136 8.44 -11.83 10.30
CA LEU A 136 7.21 -12.50 9.90
C LEU A 136 6.99 -13.78 10.68
N SER A 137 8.03 -14.60 10.88
CA SER A 137 7.93 -15.86 11.62
C SER A 137 7.65 -15.68 13.12
N ALA A 138 7.93 -14.51 13.68
CA ALA A 138 7.65 -14.19 15.07
C ALA A 138 6.22 -13.65 15.29
N ILE A 139 5.46 -13.40 14.23
CA ILE A 139 4.08 -12.91 14.31
C ILE A 139 3.13 -14.11 14.22
N ALA A 140 2.38 -14.36 15.28
CA ALA A 140 1.49 -15.53 15.38
C ALA A 140 0.12 -15.34 14.71
N CYS A 141 -0.21 -14.14 14.27
CA CYS A 141 -1.49 -13.81 13.63
C CYS A 141 -1.33 -13.48 12.14
N PRO A 142 -2.41 -13.45 11.35
CA PRO A 142 -2.34 -13.06 9.95
C PRO A 142 -1.76 -11.66 9.75
N VAL A 143 -0.81 -11.54 8.81
CA VAL A 143 -0.23 -10.28 8.36
C VAL A 143 -0.79 -9.95 7.00
N ILE A 144 -1.51 -8.84 6.89
CA ILE A 144 -2.29 -8.46 5.72
C ILE A 144 -1.74 -7.16 5.15
N ASN A 145 -1.43 -7.15 3.86
CA ASN A 145 -0.99 -5.96 3.12
C ASN A 145 -2.05 -5.46 2.16
N THR A 146 -2.01 -4.15 1.92
CA THR A 146 -2.80 -3.50 0.88
C THR A 146 -1.87 -3.02 -0.21
N HIS A 147 -1.97 -3.65 -1.38
CA HIS A 147 -1.15 -3.35 -2.54
C HIS A 147 -1.93 -2.59 -3.62
N MET A 148 -1.35 -1.50 -4.13
CA MET A 148 -1.96 -0.63 -5.16
C MET A 148 -1.77 -1.19 -6.57
N GLY A 149 -2.27 -2.42 -6.80
CA GLY A 149 -2.23 -3.15 -8.05
C GLY A 149 -2.92 -4.50 -7.92
N ILE A 150 -3.37 -5.07 -9.03
CA ILE A 150 -3.91 -6.42 -9.09
C ILE A 150 -2.74 -7.42 -9.13
N THR A 151 -2.56 -8.18 -8.03
CA THR A 151 -1.47 -9.16 -7.92
C THR A 151 -1.91 -10.54 -8.42
N PRO A 152 -0.94 -11.34 -8.87
CA PRO A 152 0.49 -11.10 -9.03
C PRO A 152 0.88 -10.34 -10.30
N ARG A 153 -0.07 -9.88 -11.13
CA ARG A 153 0.19 -9.24 -12.42
C ARG A 153 0.87 -7.87 -12.29
N TYR A 154 0.51 -7.09 -11.28
CA TYR A 154 1.04 -5.73 -11.05
C TYR A 154 1.65 -5.59 -9.67
N ARG A 155 2.66 -6.43 -9.33
CA ARG A 155 3.44 -6.35 -8.10
C ARG A 155 4.43 -5.18 -8.09
N GLY A 156 4.87 -4.74 -6.92
CA GLY A 156 5.90 -3.72 -6.75
C GLY A 156 5.31 -2.33 -6.54
N VAL A 157 5.55 -1.36 -7.41
CA VAL A 157 5.07 0.01 -7.19
C VAL A 157 4.20 0.51 -8.34
N HIS A 158 3.16 1.29 -7.98
CA HIS A 158 2.26 1.95 -8.94
C HIS A 158 1.49 0.99 -9.85
N GLY A 159 1.06 -0.16 -9.33
CA GLY A 159 0.39 -1.20 -10.14
C GLY A 159 -0.82 -0.68 -10.92
N GLY A 160 -1.65 0.18 -10.33
CA GLY A 160 -2.79 0.81 -11.04
C GLY A 160 -2.35 1.67 -12.22
N TYR A 161 -1.28 2.48 -12.08
CA TYR A 161 -0.71 3.22 -13.19
C TYR A 161 -0.19 2.27 -14.29
N TRP A 162 0.54 1.21 -13.90
CA TRP A 162 1.09 0.28 -14.89
C TRP A 162 0.01 -0.50 -15.64
N ALA A 163 -1.11 -0.81 -15.00
CA ALA A 163 -2.26 -1.41 -15.69
C ALA A 163 -2.78 -0.47 -16.80
N LEU A 164 -2.99 0.81 -16.49
CA LEU A 164 -3.38 1.80 -17.49
C LEU A 164 -2.33 2.04 -18.56
N ALA A 165 -1.06 2.09 -18.19
CA ALA A 165 0.09 2.27 -19.10
C ALA A 165 0.30 1.07 -20.04
N ARG A 166 -0.27 -0.08 -19.74
CA ARG A 166 -0.28 -1.28 -20.59
C ARG A 166 -1.58 -1.48 -21.36
N GLY A 167 -2.53 -0.55 -21.24
CA GLY A 167 -3.86 -0.67 -21.86
C GLY A 167 -4.78 -1.69 -21.17
N ASP A 168 -4.37 -2.22 -20.02
CA ASP A 168 -5.04 -3.26 -19.24
C ASP A 168 -5.94 -2.64 -18.16
N ARG A 169 -6.96 -1.89 -18.59
CA ARG A 169 -7.85 -1.13 -17.71
C ARG A 169 -8.63 -2.02 -16.74
N GLU A 170 -8.94 -3.25 -17.15
CA GLU A 170 -9.67 -4.23 -16.35
C GLU A 170 -8.90 -4.68 -15.11
N ASN A 171 -7.56 -4.55 -15.13
CA ASN A 171 -6.69 -4.86 -14.00
C ASN A 171 -6.13 -3.60 -13.30
N CYS A 172 -6.74 -2.45 -13.52
CA CYS A 172 -6.43 -1.24 -12.76
C CYS A 172 -7.15 -1.29 -11.41
N GLY A 173 -6.48 -1.73 -10.35
CA GLY A 173 -7.16 -1.96 -9.09
C GLY A 173 -6.24 -2.09 -7.88
N VAL A 174 -6.73 -2.77 -6.86
CA VAL A 174 -6.10 -2.95 -5.56
C VAL A 174 -6.23 -4.40 -5.12
N THR A 175 -5.25 -4.89 -4.38
CA THR A 175 -5.25 -6.23 -3.78
C THR A 175 -5.04 -6.12 -2.27
N VAL A 176 -5.86 -6.84 -1.51
CA VAL A 176 -5.61 -7.19 -0.11
C VAL A 176 -5.12 -8.63 -0.09
N HIS A 177 -3.92 -8.86 0.48
CA HIS A 177 -3.27 -10.17 0.46
C HIS A 177 -2.52 -10.46 1.75
N LEU A 178 -2.26 -11.72 2.03
CA LEU A 178 -1.37 -12.12 3.10
C LEU A 178 0.07 -11.72 2.75
N VAL A 179 0.86 -11.40 3.77
CA VAL A 179 2.28 -11.07 3.57
C VAL A 179 3.12 -12.33 3.67
N ASP A 180 4.01 -12.52 2.70
CA ASP A 180 5.07 -13.51 2.69
C ASP A 180 6.45 -12.82 2.52
N PRO A 181 7.57 -13.54 2.55
CA PRO A 181 8.90 -12.94 2.37
C PRO A 181 9.15 -12.32 0.98
N GLY A 182 8.25 -12.52 0.01
CA GLY A 182 8.35 -11.97 -1.35
C GLY A 182 7.84 -10.53 -1.45
N ILE A 183 7.90 -9.99 -2.67
CA ILE A 183 7.32 -8.67 -2.98
C ILE A 183 5.93 -8.89 -3.56
N ASP A 184 4.89 -8.63 -2.77
CA ASP A 184 3.47 -8.76 -3.14
C ASP A 184 3.16 -10.13 -3.78
N THR A 185 3.73 -11.21 -3.21
CA THR A 185 3.58 -12.61 -3.68
C THR A 185 2.66 -13.44 -2.81
N GLY A 186 2.30 -12.93 -1.65
CA GLY A 186 1.45 -13.63 -0.69
C GLY A 186 0.04 -13.89 -1.22
N GLY A 187 -0.65 -14.83 -0.58
CA GLY A 187 -1.96 -15.29 -1.01
C GLY A 187 -3.00 -14.17 -1.08
N VAL A 188 -3.66 -14.04 -2.22
CA VAL A 188 -4.71 -13.03 -2.47
C VAL A 188 -5.93 -13.35 -1.61
N LEU A 189 -6.41 -12.36 -0.84
CA LEU A 189 -7.67 -12.44 -0.10
C LEU A 189 -8.81 -11.80 -0.90
N TYR A 190 -8.61 -10.53 -1.29
CA TYR A 190 -9.60 -9.74 -2.01
C TYR A 190 -8.94 -8.86 -3.06
N GLN A 191 -9.65 -8.62 -4.14
CA GLN A 191 -9.27 -7.69 -5.20
C GLN A 191 -10.49 -6.91 -5.67
N ASP A 192 -10.29 -5.64 -6.05
CA ASP A 192 -11.30 -4.83 -6.72
C ASP A 192 -10.62 -3.86 -7.69
N THR A 193 -11.35 -3.38 -8.68
CA THR A 193 -10.86 -2.49 -9.72
C THR A 193 -11.35 -1.06 -9.52
N ILE A 194 -10.61 -0.12 -10.07
CA ILE A 194 -10.95 1.30 -10.12
C ILE A 194 -11.17 1.74 -11.57
N HIS A 195 -12.01 2.73 -11.76
CA HIS A 195 -12.30 3.32 -13.08
C HIS A 195 -12.00 4.82 -13.06
N PRO A 196 -10.71 5.21 -13.18
CA PRO A 196 -10.34 6.63 -13.20
C PRO A 196 -10.91 7.36 -14.41
N ASP A 197 -11.32 8.60 -14.22
CA ASP A 197 -11.80 9.47 -15.29
C ASP A 197 -10.67 10.33 -15.92
N SER A 198 -11.03 11.18 -16.88
CA SER A 198 -10.06 12.02 -17.60
C SER A 198 -9.37 13.08 -16.74
N ARG A 199 -9.87 13.38 -15.54
CA ARG A 199 -9.27 14.31 -14.57
C ARG A 199 -8.26 13.63 -13.66
N ASP A 200 -8.22 12.31 -13.69
CA ASP A 200 -7.34 11.51 -12.82
C ASP A 200 -5.96 11.30 -13.44
N ASN A 201 -4.98 11.07 -12.59
CA ASN A 201 -3.59 10.89 -12.97
C ASN A 201 -2.82 10.06 -11.93
N PHE A 202 -1.53 9.90 -12.15
CA PHE A 202 -0.59 9.15 -11.32
C PHE A 202 -0.74 9.42 -9.79
N ASN A 203 -1.09 10.65 -9.41
CA ASN A 203 -1.22 11.03 -7.99
C ASN A 203 -2.64 10.82 -7.44
N THR A 204 -3.65 10.67 -8.30
CA THR A 204 -5.04 10.47 -7.88
C THR A 204 -5.46 9.00 -7.90
N TYR A 205 -4.87 8.16 -8.76
CA TYR A 205 -5.15 6.72 -8.79
C TYR A 205 -5.05 6.05 -7.41
N PRO A 206 -4.00 6.32 -6.59
CA PRO A 206 -3.92 5.74 -5.25
C PRO A 206 -5.07 6.12 -4.33
N ILE A 207 -5.72 7.28 -4.52
CA ILE A 207 -6.88 7.67 -3.69
C ILE A 207 -8.10 6.80 -4.01
N HIS A 208 -8.37 6.55 -5.30
CA HIS A 208 -9.40 5.60 -5.71
C HIS A 208 -9.13 4.19 -5.19
N GLN A 209 -7.87 3.73 -5.30
CA GLN A 209 -7.45 2.41 -4.83
C GLN A 209 -7.60 2.26 -3.32
N LEU A 210 -7.24 3.29 -2.53
CA LEU A 210 -7.43 3.29 -1.07
C LEU A 210 -8.92 3.22 -0.69
N ALA A 211 -9.76 4.01 -1.36
CA ALA A 211 -11.19 3.98 -1.11
C ALA A 211 -11.80 2.58 -1.36
N LYS A 212 -11.30 1.89 -2.39
CA LYS A 212 -11.69 0.49 -2.68
C LYS A 212 -11.08 -0.51 -1.71
N ALA A 213 -9.87 -0.26 -1.22
CA ALA A 213 -9.18 -1.15 -0.29
C ALA A 213 -9.86 -1.26 1.08
N ILE A 214 -10.44 -0.18 1.58
CA ILE A 214 -11.03 -0.13 2.92
C ILE A 214 -12.08 -1.22 3.13
N PRO A 215 -13.14 -1.35 2.30
CA PRO A 215 -14.11 -2.43 2.46
C PRO A 215 -13.50 -3.83 2.27
N LEU A 216 -12.48 -3.98 1.44
CA LEU A 216 -11.79 -5.27 1.27
C LEU A 216 -10.98 -5.67 2.50
N ILE A 217 -10.35 -4.70 3.18
CA ILE A 217 -9.66 -4.95 4.45
C ILE A 217 -10.67 -5.32 5.54
N MET A 218 -11.82 -4.65 5.58
CA MET A 218 -12.90 -5.01 6.51
C MET A 218 -13.31 -6.48 6.31
N ALA A 219 -13.55 -6.89 5.06
CA ALA A 219 -13.90 -8.28 4.76
C ALA A 219 -12.79 -9.25 5.20
N ALA A 220 -11.52 -8.90 4.95
CA ALA A 220 -10.39 -9.72 5.39
C ALA A 220 -10.28 -9.81 6.92
N LEU A 221 -10.54 -8.71 7.65
CA LEU A 221 -10.58 -8.71 9.11
C LEU A 221 -11.76 -9.52 9.65
N ASP A 222 -12.90 -9.50 8.98
CA ASP A 222 -14.05 -10.35 9.31
C ASP A 222 -13.71 -11.84 9.13
N ASP A 223 -13.00 -12.20 8.04
CA ASP A 223 -12.53 -13.57 7.83
C ASP A 223 -11.55 -14.02 8.93
N VAL A 224 -10.63 -13.12 9.36
CA VAL A 224 -9.76 -13.38 10.52
C VAL A 224 -10.58 -13.67 11.77
N ARG A 225 -11.56 -12.82 12.08
CA ARG A 225 -12.42 -12.95 13.26
C ARG A 225 -13.20 -14.27 13.25
N ARG A 226 -13.65 -14.71 12.07
CA ARG A 226 -14.38 -15.96 11.88
C ARG A 226 -13.46 -17.18 11.72
N GLN A 227 -12.16 -16.97 11.65
CA GLN A 227 -11.16 -18.03 11.34
C GLN A 227 -11.43 -18.71 9.98
N GLN A 228 -11.84 -17.93 8.99
CA GLN A 228 -12.29 -18.40 7.67
C GLN A 228 -11.50 -17.76 6.52
N ILE A 229 -10.21 -17.47 6.74
CA ILE A 229 -9.34 -16.91 5.71
C ILE A 229 -9.27 -17.87 4.52
N GLN A 230 -9.60 -17.36 3.32
CA GLN A 230 -9.51 -18.12 2.07
C GLN A 230 -8.61 -17.39 1.08
N VAL A 231 -7.57 -18.08 0.63
CA VAL A 231 -6.68 -17.58 -0.43
C VAL A 231 -7.32 -17.87 -1.79
N ARG A 232 -7.37 -16.83 -2.63
CA ARG A 232 -7.94 -16.88 -3.98
C ARG A 232 -6.84 -16.89 -5.04
N PRO A 233 -7.09 -17.43 -6.24
CA PRO A 233 -6.17 -17.27 -7.37
C PRO A 233 -5.97 -15.81 -7.72
N GLY A 234 -4.72 -15.44 -8.02
CA GLY A 234 -4.41 -14.11 -8.53
C GLY A 234 -4.35 -14.07 -10.06
N VAL A 235 -4.29 -12.88 -10.63
CA VAL A 235 -4.28 -12.64 -12.09
C VAL A 235 -2.88 -12.81 -12.67
N LEU A 236 -2.68 -13.79 -13.54
CA LEU A 236 -1.41 -14.07 -14.22
C LEU A 236 -1.27 -13.28 -15.55
N PRO A 237 -0.06 -13.10 -16.11
CA PRO A 237 1.22 -13.53 -15.55
C PRO A 237 1.73 -12.64 -14.42
N SER A 238 2.60 -13.17 -13.55
CA SER A 238 3.22 -12.42 -12.46
C SER A 238 4.31 -11.50 -12.98
N MET A 239 4.21 -10.19 -12.69
CA MET A 239 5.18 -9.18 -13.13
C MET A 239 5.51 -8.20 -12.00
N LEU A 240 6.81 -7.87 -11.86
CA LEU A 240 7.30 -6.91 -10.87
C LEU A 240 7.60 -5.56 -11.53
N TRP A 241 6.95 -4.51 -11.06
CA TRP A 241 7.04 -3.17 -11.60
C TRP A 241 7.84 -2.23 -10.70
N SER A 242 8.61 -1.34 -11.32
CA SER A 242 9.36 -0.27 -10.64
C SER A 242 8.77 1.10 -10.97
N HIS A 243 9.33 2.17 -10.37
CA HIS A 243 8.96 3.52 -10.77
C HIS A 243 9.19 3.72 -12.28
N PRO A 244 8.28 4.41 -13.00
CA PRO A 244 8.52 4.75 -14.40
C PRO A 244 9.67 5.76 -14.53
N THR A 245 10.34 5.75 -15.66
CA THR A 245 11.18 6.87 -16.11
C THR A 245 10.29 7.96 -16.69
N LEU A 246 10.81 9.19 -16.82
CA LEU A 246 10.06 10.28 -17.46
C LEU A 246 9.64 9.94 -18.88
N PHE A 247 10.53 9.33 -19.66
CA PHE A 247 10.22 8.96 -21.05
C PHE A 247 9.19 7.84 -21.15
N GLU A 248 9.25 6.83 -20.27
CA GLU A 248 8.19 5.81 -20.17
C GLU A 248 6.85 6.45 -19.84
N TYR A 249 6.82 7.37 -18.86
CA TYR A 249 5.59 8.06 -18.46
C TYR A 249 4.99 8.88 -19.61
N LEU A 250 5.80 9.70 -20.29
CA LEU A 250 5.34 10.53 -21.41
C LEU A 250 4.89 9.65 -22.59
N GLY A 251 5.64 8.59 -22.92
CA GLY A 251 5.26 7.64 -23.96
C GLY A 251 3.94 6.93 -23.66
N ASN A 252 3.74 6.47 -22.42
CA ASN A 252 2.50 5.82 -21.98
C ASN A 252 1.30 6.78 -21.98
N ARG A 253 1.56 8.04 -21.63
CA ARG A 253 0.52 9.10 -21.70
C ARG A 253 0.03 9.33 -23.12
N ILE A 254 0.94 9.32 -24.11
CA ILE A 254 0.59 9.51 -25.52
C ILE A 254 -0.12 8.25 -26.07
N ARG A 255 0.39 7.06 -25.78
CA ARG A 255 -0.09 5.80 -26.38
C ARG A 255 -1.38 5.29 -25.75
N HIS A 256 -1.52 5.39 -24.44
CA HIS A 256 -2.59 4.76 -23.67
C HIS A 256 -3.43 5.75 -22.85
N GLY A 257 -3.09 7.05 -22.89
CA GLY A 257 -3.75 8.07 -22.07
C GLY A 257 -3.49 7.92 -20.58
N ALA A 258 -2.50 7.11 -20.16
CA ALA A 258 -2.12 6.95 -18.76
C ALA A 258 -1.38 8.21 -18.27
N LYS A 259 -1.99 8.92 -17.34
CA LYS A 259 -1.48 10.21 -16.86
C LYS A 259 -0.83 10.08 -15.50
#